data_ee0f2219ec1cc149f20f65a5cfe21b31
#
_entry.id   ee0f2219ec1cc149f20f65a5cfe21b31
#
_cell.length_a   1.000
_cell.length_b   1.000
_cell.length_c   1.000
_cell.angle_alpha   90.00
_cell.angle_beta   90.00
_cell.angle_gamma   90.00
#
_symmetry.space_group_name_H-M   'P 1'
#
loop_
_entity.id
_entity.type
_entity.pdbx_description
1 polymer ?
#
loop_
_entity_poly.entity_id
_entity_poly.type
_entity_poly.pdbx_seq_one_letter_code
_entity_poly.pdbx_strand_id
1 'polypeptide(L)'
;MATARRPEPLAVHIVPMRRRHLRSVLGIETQVYPRPWTMSLFLSELALRSSRAYFVARVGRDVVGYGGLMMSADDGHVTTLAVDPRWQRHQIGTRLLLVLAREAIAREARSLTLEVRLSNRAAQELYRRFGFAPVGVRKNYYAETNEDALVMWAHEAQRPEYADLLAGIERRVEGETAVEHPRRW
;
A
#
# COMPACT_ATOMS: atom_id res chain seq x y z
N MET A 1 15.86 35.12 18.93
CA MET A 1 15.96 33.70 18.57
C MET A 1 14.58 33.24 18.13
N ALA A 2 14.38 33.02 16.83
CA ALA A 2 13.12 32.50 16.30
C ALA A 2 13.02 31.02 16.67
N THR A 3 12.08 30.67 17.51
CA THR A 3 11.71 29.28 17.81
C THR A 3 11.22 28.65 16.50
N ALA A 4 12.00 27.75 15.93
CA ALA A 4 11.57 26.94 14.78
C ALA A 4 10.27 26.23 15.17
N ARG A 5 9.16 26.67 14.58
CA ARG A 5 7.86 26.03 14.75
C ARG A 5 8.03 24.57 14.30
N ARG A 6 7.85 23.60 15.20
CA ARG A 6 7.75 22.19 14.79
C ARG A 6 6.70 22.12 13.70
N PRO A 7 6.98 21.48 12.55
CA PRO A 7 5.97 21.29 11.53
C PRO A 7 4.74 20.64 12.17
N GLU A 8 3.56 21.16 11.84
CA GLU A 8 2.31 20.59 12.34
C GLU A 8 2.25 19.10 11.94
N PRO A 9 1.81 18.22 12.85
CA PRO A 9 1.72 16.81 12.55
C PRO A 9 0.80 16.58 11.35
N LEU A 10 1.26 15.76 10.40
CA LEU A 10 0.57 15.51 9.15
C LEU A 10 -0.75 14.79 9.40
N ALA A 11 -1.86 15.36 8.92
CA ALA A 11 -3.16 14.70 8.89
C ALA A 11 -3.38 14.01 7.55
N VAL A 12 -3.47 12.67 7.56
CA VAL A 12 -3.65 11.84 6.37
C VAL A 12 -5.01 11.15 6.42
N HIS A 13 -5.78 11.27 5.34
CA HIS A 13 -7.05 10.58 5.17
C HIS A 13 -6.86 9.43 4.17
N ILE A 14 -7.14 8.21 4.59
CA ILE A 14 -7.16 7.05 3.71
C ILE A 14 -8.60 6.67 3.42
N VAL A 15 -8.96 6.71 2.16
CA VAL A 15 -10.32 6.46 1.70
C VAL A 15 -10.34 5.44 0.56
N PRO A 16 -11.45 4.69 0.38
CA PRO A 16 -11.60 3.81 -0.76
C PRO A 16 -11.38 4.56 -2.08
N MET A 17 -10.57 3.98 -2.96
CA MET A 17 -10.33 4.54 -4.29
C MET A 17 -11.63 4.52 -5.10
N ARG A 18 -11.93 5.64 -5.76
CA ARG A 18 -13.10 5.82 -6.63
C ARG A 18 -12.64 6.40 -7.96
N ARG A 19 -13.48 6.28 -8.99
CA ARG A 19 -13.20 6.80 -10.33
C ARG A 19 -12.70 8.26 -10.34
N ARG A 20 -13.24 9.11 -9.47
CA ARG A 20 -12.81 10.52 -9.35
C ARG A 20 -11.34 10.71 -8.92
N HIS A 21 -10.73 9.70 -8.29
CA HIS A 21 -9.33 9.76 -7.85
C HIS A 21 -8.35 9.35 -8.95
N LEU A 22 -8.81 8.66 -10.00
CA LEU A 22 -7.93 7.99 -10.96
C LEU A 22 -7.03 8.96 -11.74
N ARG A 23 -7.47 10.18 -12.01
CA ARG A 23 -6.59 11.18 -12.66
C ARG A 23 -5.34 11.45 -11.81
N SER A 24 -5.50 11.66 -10.51
CA SER A 24 -4.39 11.89 -9.59
C SER A 24 -3.55 10.61 -9.39
N VAL A 25 -4.19 9.46 -9.29
CA VAL A 25 -3.51 8.15 -9.20
C VAL A 25 -2.64 7.91 -10.41
N LEU A 26 -3.13 8.13 -11.62
CA LEU A 26 -2.34 8.00 -12.86
C LEU A 26 -1.17 9.00 -12.92
N GLY A 27 -1.35 10.19 -12.36
CA GLY A 27 -0.27 11.17 -12.23
C GLY A 27 0.89 10.67 -11.34
N ILE A 28 0.58 9.91 -10.28
CA ILE A 28 1.58 9.25 -9.43
C ILE A 28 2.17 8.04 -10.16
N GLU A 29 1.31 7.21 -10.73
CA GLU A 29 1.66 5.98 -11.44
C GLU A 29 2.75 6.21 -12.50
N THR A 30 2.57 7.24 -13.33
CA THR A 30 3.50 7.60 -14.40
C THR A 30 4.84 8.14 -13.90
N GLN A 31 4.90 8.65 -12.67
CA GLN A 31 6.14 9.10 -12.05
C GLN A 31 6.93 7.98 -11.38
N VAL A 32 6.22 6.96 -10.87
CA VAL A 32 6.80 5.91 -10.03
C VAL A 32 7.17 4.67 -10.82
N TYR A 33 6.35 4.30 -11.82
CA TYR A 33 6.52 3.04 -12.55
C TYR A 33 6.95 3.25 -14.01
N PRO A 34 7.97 2.52 -14.48
CA PRO A 34 8.39 2.55 -15.90
C PRO A 34 7.29 2.10 -16.87
N ARG A 35 6.43 1.16 -16.41
CA ARG A 35 5.27 0.69 -17.15
C ARG A 35 4.01 0.95 -16.33
N PRO A 36 3.44 2.14 -16.42
CA PRO A 36 2.29 2.54 -15.63
C PRO A 36 1.02 1.77 -16.06
N TRP A 37 0.16 1.50 -15.08
CA TRP A 37 -1.17 1.01 -15.35
C TRP A 37 -2.02 2.06 -16.08
N THR A 38 -2.94 1.57 -16.91
CA THR A 38 -3.86 2.44 -17.65
C THR A 38 -5.12 2.77 -16.86
N MET A 39 -5.83 3.81 -17.28
CA MET A 39 -7.15 4.15 -16.75
C MET A 39 -8.11 2.95 -16.82
N SER A 40 -8.14 2.25 -17.95
CA SER A 40 -9.02 1.10 -18.16
C SER A 40 -8.68 -0.07 -17.22
N LEU A 41 -7.39 -0.32 -16.94
CA LEU A 41 -6.98 -1.33 -16.00
C LEU A 41 -7.46 -1.00 -14.58
N PHE A 42 -7.25 0.24 -14.11
CA PHE A 42 -7.78 0.65 -12.82
C PHE A 42 -9.30 0.54 -12.73
N LEU A 43 -10.02 0.90 -13.78
CA LEU A 43 -11.48 0.78 -13.80
C LEU A 43 -11.94 -0.68 -13.73
N SER A 44 -11.27 -1.60 -14.43
CA SER A 44 -11.57 -3.02 -14.36
C SER A 44 -11.27 -3.60 -12.98
N GLU A 45 -10.17 -3.21 -12.36
CA GLU A 45 -9.84 -3.63 -10.99
C GLU A 45 -10.85 -3.11 -9.97
N LEU A 46 -11.27 -1.84 -10.07
CA LEU A 46 -12.28 -1.25 -9.18
C LEU A 46 -13.68 -1.88 -9.34
N ALA A 47 -13.96 -2.53 -10.46
CA ALA A 47 -15.23 -3.24 -10.67
C ALA A 47 -15.30 -4.58 -9.89
N LEU A 48 -14.16 -5.19 -9.56
CA LEU A 48 -14.04 -6.50 -8.91
C LEU A 48 -14.12 -6.40 -7.36
N ARG A 49 -15.15 -5.77 -6.83
CA ARG A 49 -15.26 -5.40 -5.40
C ARG A 49 -15.19 -6.59 -4.43
N SER A 50 -15.62 -7.78 -4.83
CA SER A 50 -15.59 -8.99 -4.01
C SER A 50 -14.17 -9.46 -3.73
N SER A 51 -13.26 -9.31 -4.70
CA SER A 51 -11.88 -9.80 -4.62
C SER A 51 -10.82 -8.69 -4.63
N ARG A 52 -11.20 -7.43 -4.74
CA ARG A 52 -10.29 -6.28 -4.79
C ARG A 52 -10.63 -5.24 -3.74
N ALA A 53 -9.61 -4.55 -3.23
CA ALA A 53 -9.76 -3.35 -2.42
C ALA A 53 -8.63 -2.36 -2.79
N TYR A 54 -9.01 -1.15 -3.16
CA TYR A 54 -8.07 -0.08 -3.49
C TYR A 54 -8.33 1.13 -2.61
N PHE A 55 -7.26 1.74 -2.13
CA PHE A 55 -7.32 2.92 -1.28
C PHE A 55 -6.42 4.03 -1.83
N VAL A 56 -6.80 5.27 -1.54
CA VAL A 56 -5.95 6.44 -1.75
C VAL A 56 -5.67 7.12 -0.42
N ALA A 57 -4.45 7.60 -0.26
CA ALA A 57 -4.06 8.48 0.84
C ALA A 57 -4.18 9.94 0.36
N ARG A 58 -4.79 10.78 1.18
CA ARG A 58 -5.01 12.19 0.90
C ARG A 58 -4.43 13.06 2.02
N VAL A 59 -3.84 14.17 1.62
CA VAL A 59 -3.49 15.28 2.50
C VAL A 59 -4.28 16.50 2.01
N GLY A 60 -5.21 16.97 2.83
CA GLY A 60 -6.19 17.96 2.37
C GLY A 60 -7.00 17.43 1.17
N ARG A 61 -6.86 18.09 0.02
CA ARG A 61 -7.54 17.70 -1.23
C ARG A 61 -6.68 16.84 -2.16
N ASP A 62 -5.38 16.76 -1.91
CA ASP A 62 -4.43 16.10 -2.79
C ASP A 62 -4.35 14.60 -2.51
N VAL A 63 -4.36 13.79 -3.56
CA VAL A 63 -4.01 12.37 -3.50
C VAL A 63 -2.49 12.27 -3.52
N VAL A 64 -1.92 11.69 -2.47
CA VAL A 64 -0.47 11.63 -2.25
C VAL A 64 0.10 10.22 -2.30
N GLY A 65 -0.77 9.23 -2.41
CA GLY A 65 -0.40 7.82 -2.56
C GLY A 65 -1.62 6.94 -2.74
N TYR A 66 -1.40 5.71 -3.12
CA TYR A 66 -2.46 4.71 -3.28
C TYR A 66 -1.90 3.30 -3.09
N GLY A 67 -2.79 2.36 -2.84
CA GLY A 67 -2.45 0.95 -2.76
C GLY A 67 -3.63 0.06 -3.10
N GLY A 68 -3.33 -1.16 -3.50
CA GLY A 68 -4.31 -2.16 -3.92
C GLY A 68 -4.07 -3.53 -3.30
N LEU A 69 -5.16 -4.21 -3.04
CA LEU A 69 -5.22 -5.57 -2.51
C LEU A 69 -6.09 -6.44 -3.42
N MET A 70 -5.60 -7.63 -3.70
CA MET A 70 -6.35 -8.71 -4.35
C MET A 70 -6.45 -9.89 -3.39
N MET A 71 -7.66 -10.37 -3.14
CA MET A 71 -7.87 -11.64 -2.46
C MET A 71 -7.76 -12.79 -3.47
N SER A 72 -6.93 -13.78 -3.17
CA SER A 72 -6.76 -15.01 -3.97
C SER A 72 -6.73 -16.21 -3.04
N ALA A 73 -7.79 -17.00 -3.05
CA ALA A 73 -8.02 -18.04 -2.05
C ALA A 73 -7.90 -17.47 -0.62
N ASP A 74 -7.00 -17.99 0.19
CA ASP A 74 -6.75 -17.57 1.57
C ASP A 74 -5.66 -16.48 1.70
N ASP A 75 -5.19 -15.91 0.59
CA ASP A 75 -4.10 -14.94 0.59
C ASP A 75 -4.57 -13.55 0.18
N GLY A 76 -4.06 -12.53 0.87
CA GLY A 76 -4.16 -11.14 0.49
C GLY A 76 -2.91 -10.69 -0.27
N HIS A 77 -3.04 -10.48 -1.58
CA HIS A 77 -1.93 -10.04 -2.42
C HIS A 77 -1.93 -8.52 -2.59
N VAL A 78 -0.86 -7.85 -2.16
CA VAL A 78 -0.66 -6.42 -2.42
C VAL A 78 -0.25 -6.25 -3.87
N THR A 79 -1.18 -5.75 -4.69
CA THR A 79 -0.99 -5.63 -6.15
C THR A 79 -0.18 -4.41 -6.54
N THR A 80 -0.30 -3.34 -5.79
CA THR A 80 0.41 -2.07 -6.00
C THR A 80 0.46 -1.27 -4.72
N LEU A 81 1.53 -0.50 -4.55
CA LEU A 81 1.68 0.47 -3.46
C LEU A 81 2.62 1.58 -3.96
N ALA A 82 2.12 2.79 -4.07
CA ALA A 82 2.90 3.92 -4.55
C ALA A 82 2.61 5.20 -3.77
N VAL A 83 3.64 6.01 -3.62
CA VAL A 83 3.60 7.32 -2.98
C VAL A 83 4.17 8.35 -3.94
N ASP A 84 3.49 9.47 -4.09
CA ASP A 84 3.99 10.63 -4.84
C ASP A 84 5.41 10.96 -4.36
N PRO A 85 6.41 11.08 -5.26
CA PRO A 85 7.80 11.34 -4.87
C PRO A 85 7.97 12.53 -3.93
N ARG A 86 7.11 13.56 -4.03
CA ARG A 86 7.12 14.74 -3.15
C ARG A 86 6.68 14.45 -1.72
N TRP A 87 5.96 13.32 -1.52
CA TRP A 87 5.40 12.89 -0.24
C TRP A 87 6.07 11.64 0.33
N GLN A 88 7.15 11.18 -0.28
CA GLN A 88 7.96 10.11 0.27
C GLN A 88 8.59 10.53 1.61
N ARG A 89 8.89 9.56 2.48
CA ARG A 89 9.45 9.77 3.82
C ARG A 89 8.50 10.44 4.84
N HIS A 90 7.21 10.59 4.49
CA HIS A 90 6.14 11.08 5.37
C HIS A 90 5.25 9.94 5.89
N GLN A 91 5.76 8.71 5.90
CA GLN A 91 5.06 7.50 6.36
C GLN A 91 3.74 7.21 5.63
N ILE A 92 3.52 7.77 4.43
CA ILE A 92 2.31 7.51 3.62
C ILE A 92 2.22 6.03 3.23
N GLY A 93 3.33 5.42 2.77
CA GLY A 93 3.38 4.00 2.44
C GLY A 93 3.09 3.10 3.64
N THR A 94 3.57 3.46 4.83
CA THR A 94 3.28 2.75 6.08
C THR A 94 1.79 2.77 6.41
N ARG A 95 1.14 3.93 6.29
CA ARG A 95 -0.30 4.09 6.54
C ARG A 95 -1.15 3.29 5.55
N LEU A 96 -0.81 3.35 4.27
CA LEU A 96 -1.49 2.57 3.23
C LEU A 96 -1.34 1.07 3.47
N LEU A 97 -0.14 0.60 3.79
CA LEU A 97 0.10 -0.83 4.03
C LEU A 97 -0.61 -1.33 5.30
N LEU A 98 -0.72 -0.49 6.36
CA LEU A 98 -1.55 -0.80 7.54
C LEU A 98 -3.01 -1.05 7.15
N VAL A 99 -3.58 -0.18 6.31
CA VAL A 99 -4.97 -0.31 5.86
C VAL A 99 -5.14 -1.56 4.99
N LEU A 100 -4.23 -1.82 4.04
CA LEU A 100 -4.28 -3.01 3.18
C LEU A 100 -4.16 -4.30 3.99
N ALA A 101 -3.25 -4.36 4.96
CA ALA A 101 -3.08 -5.53 5.82
C ALA A 101 -4.35 -5.80 6.65
N ARG A 102 -4.92 -4.77 7.26
CA ARG A 102 -6.16 -4.88 8.03
C ARG A 102 -7.37 -5.25 7.16
N GLU A 103 -7.46 -4.72 5.94
CA GLU A 103 -8.50 -5.09 4.99
C GLU A 103 -8.38 -6.56 4.58
N ALA A 104 -7.16 -7.06 4.34
CA ALA A 104 -6.92 -8.46 4.04
C ALA A 104 -7.35 -9.37 5.21
N ILE A 105 -6.94 -9.03 6.44
CA ILE A 105 -7.33 -9.77 7.66
C ILE A 105 -8.85 -9.77 7.83
N ALA A 106 -9.50 -8.64 7.60
CA ALA A 106 -10.95 -8.51 7.69
C ALA A 106 -11.71 -9.28 6.60
N ARG A 107 -11.01 -9.65 5.51
CA ARG A 107 -11.47 -10.58 4.46
C ARG A 107 -10.95 -12.01 4.66
N GLU A 108 -10.50 -12.33 5.87
CA GLU A 108 -10.08 -13.67 6.29
C GLU A 108 -8.80 -14.18 5.62
N ALA A 109 -7.94 -13.28 5.09
CA ALA A 109 -6.63 -13.67 4.58
C ALA A 109 -5.78 -14.33 5.68
N ARG A 110 -5.20 -15.48 5.39
CA ARG A 110 -4.27 -16.20 6.28
C ARG A 110 -2.84 -15.74 6.11
N SER A 111 -2.51 -15.26 4.91
CA SER A 111 -1.20 -14.73 4.58
C SER A 111 -1.33 -13.47 3.73
N LEU A 112 -0.26 -12.66 3.74
CA LEU A 112 -0.10 -11.52 2.84
C LEU A 112 1.07 -11.78 1.92
N THR A 113 0.94 -11.41 0.65
CA THR A 113 1.96 -11.66 -0.37
C THR A 113 2.19 -10.42 -1.23
N LEU A 114 3.35 -10.29 -1.80
CA LEU A 114 3.68 -9.27 -2.80
C LEU A 114 4.93 -9.64 -3.61
N GLU A 115 5.10 -8.96 -4.74
CA GLU A 115 6.35 -8.87 -5.47
C GLU A 115 6.92 -7.45 -5.37
N VAL A 116 8.24 -7.36 -5.22
CA VAL A 116 8.96 -6.09 -5.17
C VAL A 116 10.26 -6.19 -5.99
N ARG A 117 10.61 -5.11 -6.70
CA ARG A 117 11.88 -5.05 -7.44
C ARG A 117 13.07 -5.30 -6.53
N LEU A 118 14.04 -6.07 -6.99
CA LEU A 118 15.27 -6.32 -6.24
C LEU A 118 16.04 -5.02 -5.92
N SER A 119 15.94 -4.01 -6.78
CA SER A 119 16.56 -2.69 -6.57
C SER A 119 15.83 -1.84 -5.54
N ASN A 120 14.53 -2.08 -5.28
CA ASN A 120 13.73 -1.24 -4.41
C ASN A 120 13.95 -1.59 -2.91
N ARG A 121 15.12 -1.23 -2.39
CA ARG A 121 15.52 -1.49 -1.00
C ARG A 121 14.59 -0.82 0.01
N ALA A 122 14.14 0.40 -0.28
CA ALA A 122 13.25 1.14 0.61
C ALA A 122 11.90 0.43 0.80
N ALA A 123 11.30 -0.08 -0.28
CA ALA A 123 10.07 -0.86 -0.19
C ALA A 123 10.29 -2.20 0.54
N GLN A 124 11.37 -2.91 0.24
CA GLN A 124 11.70 -4.15 0.95
C GLN A 124 11.84 -3.93 2.46
N GLU A 125 12.46 -2.83 2.88
CA GLU A 125 12.60 -2.47 4.29
C GLU A 125 11.23 -2.16 4.92
N LEU A 126 10.36 -1.45 4.21
CA LEU A 126 8.99 -1.23 4.64
C LEU A 126 8.27 -2.56 4.85
N TYR A 127 8.33 -3.48 3.89
CA TYR A 127 7.64 -4.77 3.98
C TYR A 127 8.19 -5.65 5.11
N ARG A 128 9.50 -5.68 5.33
CA ARG A 128 10.10 -6.42 6.47
C ARG A 128 9.54 -5.96 7.81
N ARG A 129 9.33 -4.66 7.99
CA ARG A 129 8.70 -4.13 9.22
C ARG A 129 7.28 -4.64 9.44
N PHE A 130 6.58 -5.02 8.38
CA PHE A 130 5.25 -5.64 8.42
C PHE A 130 5.30 -7.17 8.49
N GLY A 131 6.44 -7.76 8.80
CA GLY A 131 6.59 -9.21 8.94
C GLY A 131 6.72 -9.97 7.63
N PHE A 132 6.86 -9.29 6.49
CA PHE A 132 7.15 -9.97 5.23
C PHE A 132 8.59 -10.46 5.19
N ALA A 133 8.77 -11.71 4.80
CA ALA A 133 10.07 -12.34 4.55
C ALA A 133 10.19 -12.78 3.08
N PRO A 134 11.39 -12.74 2.50
CA PRO A 134 11.61 -13.24 1.15
C PRO A 134 11.41 -14.76 1.10
N VAL A 135 10.67 -15.24 0.09
CA VAL A 135 10.41 -16.68 -0.12
C VAL A 135 10.88 -17.16 -1.50
N GLY A 136 11.23 -16.25 -2.40
CA GLY A 136 11.70 -16.61 -3.73
C GLY A 136 11.98 -15.41 -4.62
N VAL A 137 12.43 -15.69 -5.82
CA VAL A 137 12.72 -14.69 -6.84
C VAL A 137 12.01 -15.10 -8.14
N ARG A 138 11.26 -14.19 -8.74
CA ARG A 138 10.73 -14.34 -10.10
C ARG A 138 11.66 -13.66 -11.08
N LYS A 139 12.33 -14.47 -11.89
CA LYS A 139 13.28 -14.01 -12.90
C LYS A 139 12.59 -13.17 -13.96
N ASN A 140 13.20 -12.04 -14.31
CA ASN A 140 12.74 -11.12 -15.36
C ASN A 140 11.25 -10.75 -15.24
N TYR A 141 10.73 -10.64 -14.02
CA TYR A 141 9.32 -10.32 -13.77
C TYR A 141 8.95 -8.92 -14.29
N TYR A 142 9.87 -7.98 -14.14
CA TYR A 142 9.78 -6.61 -14.68
C TYR A 142 10.54 -6.56 -16.01
N ALA A 143 9.94 -7.15 -17.05
CA ALA A 143 10.59 -7.32 -18.35
C ALA A 143 11.00 -5.99 -19.02
N GLU A 144 10.25 -4.92 -18.75
CA GLU A 144 10.55 -3.57 -19.30
C GLU A 144 11.88 -2.98 -18.79
N THR A 145 12.37 -3.43 -17.65
CA THR A 145 13.65 -3.02 -17.07
C THR A 145 14.62 -4.18 -16.91
N ASN A 146 14.26 -5.36 -17.41
CA ASN A 146 15.04 -6.60 -17.26
C ASN A 146 15.44 -6.88 -15.81
N GLU A 147 14.48 -6.71 -14.90
CA GLU A 147 14.71 -6.83 -13.46
C GLU A 147 13.89 -7.96 -12.83
N ASP A 148 14.50 -8.66 -11.88
CA ASP A 148 13.85 -9.71 -11.10
C ASP A 148 12.98 -9.11 -10.00
N ALA A 149 11.95 -9.86 -9.60
CA ALA A 149 11.15 -9.57 -8.42
C ALA A 149 11.51 -10.46 -7.26
N LEU A 150 11.64 -9.87 -6.08
CA LEU A 150 11.64 -10.57 -4.82
C LEU A 150 10.20 -10.85 -4.42
N VAL A 151 9.86 -12.14 -4.21
CA VAL A 151 8.57 -12.55 -3.68
C VAL A 151 8.66 -12.55 -2.16
N MET A 152 7.76 -11.84 -1.50
CA MET A 152 7.75 -11.72 -0.05
C MET A 152 6.38 -12.14 0.52
N TRP A 153 6.41 -12.85 1.65
CA TRP A 153 5.23 -13.33 2.35
C TRP A 153 5.27 -12.95 3.83
N ALA A 154 4.11 -12.56 4.36
CA ALA A 154 3.82 -12.49 5.78
C ALA A 154 2.78 -13.57 6.11
N HIS A 155 3.20 -14.61 6.81
CA HIS A 155 2.35 -15.73 7.20
C HIS A 155 1.57 -15.43 8.48
N GLU A 156 0.55 -16.25 8.74
CA GLU A 156 -0.20 -16.25 10.00
C GLU A 156 -0.87 -14.90 10.33
N ALA A 157 -1.37 -14.21 9.28
CA ALA A 157 -1.97 -12.88 9.41
C ALA A 157 -3.21 -12.83 10.34
N GLN A 158 -3.84 -13.98 10.64
CA GLN A 158 -4.99 -14.08 11.55
C GLN A 158 -4.59 -14.23 13.03
N ARG A 159 -3.30 -14.40 13.33
CA ARG A 159 -2.85 -14.56 14.71
C ARG A 159 -2.83 -13.22 15.47
N PRO A 160 -3.11 -13.25 16.79
CA PRO A 160 -3.05 -12.05 17.63
C PRO A 160 -1.70 -11.33 17.56
N GLU A 161 -0.59 -12.08 17.45
CA GLU A 161 0.76 -11.53 17.35
C GLU A 161 0.93 -10.64 16.12
N TYR A 162 0.27 -10.96 15.01
CA TYR A 162 0.30 -10.12 13.81
C TYR A 162 -0.52 -8.84 14.02
N ALA A 163 -1.66 -8.93 14.69
CA ALA A 163 -2.44 -7.75 15.07
C ALA A 163 -1.64 -6.82 16.01
N ASP A 164 -0.90 -7.38 16.96
CA ASP A 164 -0.02 -6.64 17.87
C ASP A 164 1.13 -5.96 17.11
N LEU A 165 1.70 -6.65 16.12
CA LEU A 165 2.71 -6.07 15.23
C LEU A 165 2.16 -4.83 14.51
N LEU A 166 0.98 -4.95 13.89
CA LEU A 166 0.34 -3.84 13.17
C LEU A 166 0.02 -2.67 14.12
N ALA A 167 -0.50 -2.95 15.31
CA ALA A 167 -0.75 -1.94 16.33
C ALA A 167 0.56 -1.26 16.79
N GLY A 168 1.65 -2.01 16.90
CA GLY A 168 2.97 -1.49 17.21
C GLY A 168 3.52 -0.54 16.13
N ILE A 169 3.29 -0.88 14.86
CA ILE A 169 3.66 -0.03 13.74
C ILE A 169 2.84 1.28 13.77
N GLU A 170 1.52 1.16 13.95
CA GLU A 170 0.60 2.32 13.99
C GLU A 170 0.99 3.33 15.07
N ARG A 171 1.32 2.87 16.27
CA ARG A 171 1.77 3.75 17.37
C ARG A 171 3.04 4.56 17.05
N ARG A 172 3.84 4.14 16.07
CA ARG A 172 5.06 4.83 15.62
C ARG A 172 4.82 5.78 14.45
N VAL A 173 3.59 5.80 13.92
CA VAL A 173 3.23 6.72 12.85
C VAL A 173 2.97 8.09 13.45
N GLU A 174 3.71 9.10 12.99
CA GLU A 174 3.58 10.47 13.47
C GLU A 174 2.37 11.17 12.83
N GLY A 175 1.64 11.97 13.63
CA GLY A 175 0.46 12.69 13.17
C GLY A 175 -0.80 11.83 13.16
N GLU A 176 -1.82 12.31 12.47
CA GLU A 176 -3.13 11.70 12.46
C GLU A 176 -3.37 10.86 11.20
N THR A 177 -4.09 9.74 11.34
CA THR A 177 -4.60 8.96 10.23
C THR A 177 -6.07 8.70 10.42
N ALA A 178 -6.89 9.26 9.53
CA ALA A 178 -8.31 8.95 9.44
C ALA A 178 -8.53 7.92 8.32
N VAL A 179 -9.25 6.84 8.61
CA VAL A 179 -9.53 5.77 7.64
C VAL A 179 -11.02 5.64 7.40
N GLU A 180 -11.43 5.76 6.15
CA GLU A 180 -12.79 5.43 5.70
C GLU A 180 -12.79 3.98 5.18
N HIS A 181 -13.60 3.13 5.79
CA HIS A 181 -13.72 1.74 5.35
C HIS A 181 -14.73 1.62 4.20
N PRO A 182 -14.52 0.66 3.27
CA PRO A 182 -15.51 0.34 2.25
C PRO A 182 -16.82 -0.10 2.92
N ARG A 183 -17.95 0.37 2.41
CA ARG A 183 -19.25 -0.15 2.85
C ARG A 183 -19.31 -1.62 2.44
N ARG A 184 -19.41 -2.50 3.43
CA ARG A 184 -19.72 -3.93 3.20
C ARG A 184 -21.21 -4.01 2.91
N TRP A 185 -21.54 -4.55 1.76
CA TRP A 185 -22.92 -4.83 1.34
C TRP A 185 -23.29 -6.25 1.75
#